data_355593cd412f82432d3d4a591e659ed8
#
_entry.id   355593cd412f82432d3d4a591e659ed8
#
_cell.length_a   1.000
_cell.length_b   1.000
_cell.length_c   1.000
_cell.angle_alpha   90.00
_cell.angle_beta   90.00
_cell.angle_gamma   90.00
#
_symmetry.space_group_name_H-M   'P 1'
#
loop_
_entity.id
_entity.type
_entity.pdbx_description
1 polymer ?
#
loop_
_entity_poly.entity_id
_entity_poly.type
_entity_poly.pdbx_seq_one_letter_code
_entity_poly.pdbx_strand_id
1 'polypeptide(L)'
;MLLNDELVEKIVKHDSWPIQPDILSPTLLRLTSRKPLWLDLRPVDIKSRWRHNWKSAQVVNSHIVCDPTIRQPGFDLPRQQWSLLNRFRTDQGHCGACRRKWRLTDTDLCPCGETQTMSNIVESCPLTKLNGGLSRLHSADEDAVSWLTNYGK
;
A
#
# COMPACT_ATOMS: atom_id res chain seq x y z
N MET A 1 -38.25 -8.68 1.80
CA MET A 1 -37.86 -9.53 0.66
C MET A 1 -36.75 -10.41 1.19
N LEU A 2 -37.09 -11.64 1.57
CA LEU A 2 -36.15 -12.60 2.15
C LEU A 2 -35.34 -13.23 1.02
N LEU A 3 -34.03 -13.17 1.10
CA LEU A 3 -33.14 -13.86 0.18
C LEU A 3 -33.30 -15.37 0.41
N ASN A 4 -33.62 -16.10 -0.65
CA ASN A 4 -33.78 -17.57 -0.60
C ASN A 4 -32.46 -18.22 -0.16
N ASP A 5 -32.59 -19.23 0.71
CA ASP A 5 -31.46 -20.04 1.21
C ASP A 5 -30.60 -20.65 0.10
N GLU A 6 -31.19 -20.90 -1.06
CA GLU A 6 -30.52 -21.42 -2.26
C GLU A 6 -29.50 -20.45 -2.88
N LEU A 7 -29.71 -19.13 -2.70
CA LEU A 7 -28.77 -18.08 -3.16
C LEU A 7 -27.57 -17.96 -2.24
N VAL A 8 -27.77 -18.14 -0.94
CA VAL A 8 -26.70 -18.13 0.07
C VAL A 8 -25.77 -19.33 -0.11
N GLU A 9 -26.31 -20.51 -0.40
CA GLU A 9 -25.49 -21.69 -0.70
C GLU A 9 -24.68 -21.56 -2.00
N LYS A 10 -25.18 -20.88 -3.01
CA LYS A 10 -24.45 -20.65 -4.27
C LYS A 10 -23.33 -19.64 -4.09
N ILE A 11 -23.50 -18.63 -3.25
CA ILE A 11 -22.46 -17.65 -2.94
C ILE A 11 -21.31 -18.30 -2.17
N VAL A 12 -21.62 -19.17 -1.21
CA VAL A 12 -20.61 -19.89 -0.40
C VAL A 12 -19.81 -20.90 -1.24
N LYS A 13 -20.39 -21.47 -2.29
CA LYS A 13 -19.72 -22.44 -3.17
C LYS A 13 -18.81 -21.81 -4.24
N HIS A 14 -18.93 -20.51 -4.51
CA HIS A 14 -18.18 -19.86 -5.60
C HIS A 14 -16.98 -19.06 -5.17
N ASP A 15 -16.82 -18.78 -3.88
CA ASP A 15 -15.64 -18.07 -3.36
C ASP A 15 -14.53 -19.07 -3.00
N SER A 16 -13.67 -19.32 -3.97
CA SER A 16 -12.38 -20.01 -3.78
C SER A 16 -11.35 -19.09 -3.11
N TRP A 17 -11.71 -18.47 -1.98
CA TRP A 17 -10.72 -17.89 -1.09
C TRP A 17 -10.15 -19.03 -0.25
N PRO A 18 -8.81 -19.16 -0.19
CA PRO A 18 -8.21 -20.15 0.70
C PRO A 18 -8.45 -19.69 2.14
N ILE A 19 -9.59 -20.11 2.68
CA ILE A 19 -9.87 -20.02 4.11
C ILE A 19 -8.86 -20.94 4.77
N GLN A 20 -7.91 -20.37 5.50
CA GLN A 20 -6.95 -21.17 6.26
C GLN A 20 -7.75 -22.08 7.21
N PRO A 21 -7.58 -23.40 7.12
CA PRO A 21 -8.41 -24.37 7.85
C PRO A 21 -8.34 -24.25 9.37
N ASP A 22 -7.34 -23.56 9.89
CA ASP A 22 -7.11 -23.39 11.34
C ASP A 22 -8.01 -22.35 12.02
N ILE A 23 -8.81 -21.57 11.26
CA ILE A 23 -9.68 -20.53 11.81
C ILE A 23 -11.12 -20.99 11.97
N LEU A 24 -11.51 -22.08 11.28
CA LEU A 24 -12.87 -22.60 11.28
C LEU A 24 -12.95 -23.98 11.91
N SER A 25 -12.88 -24.04 13.25
CA SER A 25 -13.43 -25.21 13.91
C SER A 25 -14.96 -25.24 13.69
N PRO A 26 -15.57 -26.42 13.47
CA PRO A 26 -17.02 -26.56 13.20
C PRO A 26 -17.91 -25.92 14.27
N THR A 27 -17.36 -25.67 15.45
CA THR A 27 -18.04 -25.01 16.58
C THR A 27 -18.23 -23.51 16.41
N LEU A 28 -17.45 -22.85 15.51
CA LEU A 28 -17.53 -21.40 15.27
C LEU A 28 -18.61 -21.01 14.24
N LEU A 29 -19.13 -21.97 13.48
CA LEU A 29 -20.16 -21.73 12.45
C LEU A 29 -21.59 -21.67 13.01
N ARG A 30 -21.79 -21.92 14.30
CA ARG A 30 -23.08 -21.84 14.91
C ARG A 30 -23.35 -20.44 15.42
N LEU A 31 -24.09 -19.64 14.68
CA LEU A 31 -24.66 -18.37 15.14
C LEU A 31 -25.65 -18.64 16.28
N THR A 32 -25.15 -18.88 17.46
CA THR A 32 -25.95 -19.23 18.66
C THR A 32 -26.36 -18.04 19.49
N SER A 33 -25.88 -16.84 19.17
CA SER A 33 -26.29 -15.64 19.90
C SER A 33 -26.14 -14.38 19.05
N ARG A 34 -26.80 -13.29 19.48
CA ARG A 34 -26.65 -11.94 18.90
C ARG A 34 -25.27 -11.32 19.15
N LYS A 35 -24.33 -12.03 19.76
CA LYS A 35 -22.96 -11.55 19.94
C LYS A 35 -22.20 -11.64 18.64
N PRO A 36 -21.53 -10.58 18.25
CA PRO A 36 -20.64 -10.61 17.09
C PRO A 36 -19.55 -11.67 17.26
N LEU A 37 -19.26 -12.43 16.21
CA LEU A 37 -18.25 -13.51 16.23
C LEU A 37 -16.87 -13.05 16.72
N TRP A 38 -16.53 -11.77 16.53
CA TRP A 38 -15.25 -11.23 17.00
C TRP A 38 -15.11 -11.07 18.51
N LEU A 39 -16.23 -11.13 19.29
CA LEU A 39 -16.15 -11.08 20.74
C LEU A 39 -15.65 -12.39 21.39
N ASP A 40 -15.80 -13.51 20.66
CA ASP A 40 -15.36 -14.83 21.11
C ASP A 40 -13.94 -15.17 20.63
N LEU A 41 -13.35 -14.32 19.76
CA LEU A 41 -11.98 -14.48 19.31
C LEU A 41 -11.01 -14.09 20.43
N ARG A 42 -9.96 -14.89 20.62
CA ARG A 42 -8.86 -14.53 21.53
C ARG A 42 -8.35 -13.14 21.15
N PRO A 43 -8.03 -12.29 22.12
CA PRO A 43 -7.45 -10.99 21.84
C PRO A 43 -6.15 -11.18 21.07
N VAL A 44 -6.20 -10.85 19.79
CA VAL A 44 -5.01 -10.88 18.91
C VAL A 44 -4.38 -9.51 18.97
N ASP A 45 -3.10 -9.45 19.27
CA ASP A 45 -2.35 -8.20 19.10
C ASP A 45 -2.21 -7.89 17.61
N ILE A 46 -3.07 -7.01 17.14
CA ILE A 46 -3.15 -6.58 15.74
C ILE A 46 -1.81 -6.01 15.26
N LYS A 47 -1.10 -5.26 16.12
CA LYS A 47 0.18 -4.67 15.76
C LYS A 47 1.25 -5.73 15.51
N SER A 48 1.34 -6.72 16.38
CA SER A 48 2.26 -7.85 16.20
C SER A 48 1.96 -8.63 14.94
N ARG A 49 0.69 -8.86 14.65
CA ARG A 49 0.27 -9.51 13.40
C ARG A 49 0.64 -8.71 12.16
N TRP A 50 0.46 -7.38 12.19
CA TRP A 50 0.85 -6.52 11.09
C TRP A 50 2.36 -6.52 10.85
N ARG A 51 3.17 -6.43 11.92
CA ARG A 51 4.64 -6.53 11.82
C ARG A 51 5.08 -7.85 11.22
N HIS A 52 4.46 -8.95 11.65
CA HIS A 52 4.76 -10.28 11.12
C HIS A 52 4.44 -10.36 9.63
N ASN A 53 3.23 -9.96 9.22
CA ASN A 53 2.81 -9.97 7.83
C ASN A 53 3.67 -9.03 6.96
N TRP A 54 4.08 -7.89 7.49
CA TRP A 54 4.92 -6.93 6.78
C TRP A 54 6.29 -7.50 6.44
N LYS A 55 6.90 -8.26 7.34
CA LYS A 55 8.21 -8.90 7.10
C LYS A 55 8.17 -9.91 5.96
N SER A 56 7.06 -10.58 5.75
CA SER A 56 6.87 -11.58 4.69
C SER A 56 6.25 -11.00 3.41
N ALA A 57 5.74 -9.79 3.45
CA ALA A 57 5.09 -9.16 2.31
C ALA A 57 6.10 -8.71 1.26
N GLN A 58 5.89 -9.16 0.02
CA GLN A 58 6.66 -8.69 -1.14
C GLN A 58 6.02 -7.39 -1.68
N VAL A 59 6.22 -6.30 -0.95
CA VAL A 59 5.71 -4.98 -1.32
C VAL A 59 6.85 -4.12 -1.82
N VAL A 60 6.61 -3.34 -2.86
CA VAL A 60 7.58 -2.39 -3.40
C VAL A 60 8.05 -1.44 -2.29
N ASN A 61 9.36 -1.26 -2.20
CA ASN A 61 10.00 -0.40 -1.20
C ASN A 61 9.69 -0.74 0.27
N SER A 62 9.27 -1.96 0.58
CA SER A 62 9.01 -2.39 1.97
C SER A 62 10.23 -2.25 2.88
N HIS A 63 11.44 -2.29 2.32
CA HIS A 63 12.70 -2.17 3.06
C HIS A 63 12.90 -0.80 3.72
N ILE A 64 12.25 0.25 3.23
CA ILE A 64 12.35 1.59 3.84
C ILE A 64 11.43 1.77 5.05
N VAL A 65 10.40 0.92 5.21
CA VAL A 65 9.44 0.96 6.32
C VAL A 65 9.74 -0.16 7.29
N CYS A 66 10.50 0.13 8.35
CA CYS A 66 10.89 -0.89 9.34
C CYS A 66 9.70 -1.39 10.17
N ASP A 67 8.80 -0.51 10.56
CA ASP A 67 7.59 -0.84 11.34
C ASP A 67 6.36 -0.15 10.75
N PRO A 68 5.41 -0.90 10.16
CA PRO A 68 4.19 -0.34 9.56
C PRO A 68 3.17 0.12 10.61
N THR A 69 3.38 -0.18 11.89
CA THR A 69 2.42 0.12 12.97
C THR A 69 2.66 1.45 13.67
N ILE A 70 3.74 2.13 13.30
CA ILE A 70 4.07 3.46 13.81
C ILE A 70 3.79 4.54 12.77
N ARG A 71 3.73 5.77 13.25
CA ARG A 71 3.59 6.95 12.39
C ARG A 71 4.82 7.09 11.50
N GLN A 72 4.62 7.11 10.20
CA GLN A 72 5.73 7.22 9.25
C GLN A 72 6.24 8.67 9.15
N PRO A 73 7.52 8.88 8.83
CA PRO A 73 8.07 10.22 8.62
C PRO A 73 7.24 11.02 7.61
N GLY A 74 7.11 12.33 7.85
CA GLY A 74 6.34 13.23 6.97
C GLY A 74 4.82 13.15 7.14
N PHE A 75 4.30 12.43 8.13
CA PHE A 75 2.85 12.34 8.38
C PHE A 75 2.20 13.72 8.62
N ASP A 76 2.93 14.65 9.21
CA ASP A 76 2.44 16.00 9.53
C ASP A 76 2.57 16.99 8.37
N LEU A 77 3.05 16.53 7.21
CA LEU A 77 3.10 17.34 5.99
C LEU A 77 1.70 17.70 5.49
N PRO A 78 1.55 18.81 4.78
CA PRO A 78 0.33 19.15 4.06
C PRO A 78 -0.14 17.99 3.19
N ARG A 79 -1.47 17.79 3.09
CA ARG A 79 -2.08 16.64 2.43
C ARG A 79 -1.52 16.36 1.02
N GLN A 80 -1.25 17.41 0.25
CA GLN A 80 -0.70 17.25 -1.10
C GLN A 80 0.69 16.64 -1.09
N GLN A 81 1.58 17.16 -0.24
CA GLN A 81 2.95 16.66 -0.08
C GLN A 81 2.96 15.24 0.51
N TRP A 82 2.13 14.97 1.53
CA TRP A 82 1.97 13.64 2.09
C TRP A 82 1.49 12.63 1.04
N SER A 83 0.51 13.01 0.23
CA SER A 83 0.01 12.14 -0.86
C SER A 83 1.10 11.86 -1.90
N LEU A 84 1.87 12.87 -2.27
CA LEU A 84 2.97 12.74 -3.22
C LEU A 84 4.09 11.86 -2.68
N LEU A 85 4.48 12.06 -1.42
CA LEU A 85 5.46 11.22 -0.72
C LEU A 85 5.05 9.75 -0.72
N ASN A 86 3.78 9.46 -0.43
CA ASN A 86 3.29 8.09 -0.44
C ASN A 86 3.24 7.48 -1.85
N ARG A 87 3.02 8.26 -2.88
CA ARG A 87 3.11 7.78 -4.27
C ARG A 87 4.53 7.33 -4.61
N PHE A 88 5.56 8.03 -4.14
CA PHE A 88 6.94 7.59 -4.29
C PHE A 88 7.23 6.32 -3.49
N ARG A 89 6.76 6.23 -2.25
CA ARG A 89 6.93 5.04 -1.40
C ARG A 89 6.30 3.78 -2.00
N THR A 90 5.15 3.93 -2.65
CA THR A 90 4.38 2.81 -3.22
C THR A 90 4.64 2.58 -4.71
N ASP A 91 5.50 3.39 -5.33
CA ASP A 91 5.74 3.37 -6.79
C ASP A 91 4.45 3.55 -7.63
N GLN A 92 3.47 4.28 -7.09
CA GLN A 92 2.14 4.48 -7.67
C GLN A 92 1.88 5.97 -7.99
N GLY A 93 2.75 6.58 -8.75
CA GLY A 93 2.64 8.00 -9.09
C GLY A 93 2.38 8.27 -10.57
N HIS A 94 2.23 9.55 -10.91
CA HIS A 94 2.09 10.02 -12.29
C HIS A 94 3.43 10.10 -13.02
N CYS A 95 4.19 9.00 -13.05
CA CYS A 95 5.36 8.87 -13.92
C CYS A 95 4.96 8.41 -15.32
N GLY A 96 5.85 8.54 -16.28
CA GLY A 96 5.63 8.13 -17.67
C GLY A 96 5.18 6.67 -17.80
N ALA A 97 5.86 5.75 -17.09
CA ALA A 97 5.52 4.34 -17.07
C ALA A 97 4.10 4.06 -16.55
N CYS A 98 3.70 4.69 -15.45
CA CYS A 98 2.35 4.55 -14.91
C CYS A 98 1.30 5.16 -15.84
N ARG A 99 1.56 6.34 -16.38
CA ARG A 99 0.65 7.01 -17.32
C ARG A 99 0.43 6.17 -18.58
N ARG A 100 1.49 5.55 -19.13
CA ARG A 100 1.39 4.62 -20.24
C ARG A 100 0.57 3.38 -19.87
N LYS A 101 0.82 2.79 -18.71
CA LYS A 101 0.03 1.67 -18.17
C LYS A 101 -1.46 2.02 -18.07
N TRP A 102 -1.79 3.25 -17.72
CA TRP A 102 -3.17 3.75 -17.62
C TRP A 102 -3.73 4.26 -18.95
N ARG A 103 -2.97 4.14 -20.06
CA ARG A 103 -3.35 4.61 -21.39
C ARG A 103 -3.62 6.12 -21.47
N LEU A 104 -2.90 6.89 -20.66
CA LEU A 104 -2.97 8.36 -20.66
C LEU A 104 -1.93 9.02 -21.57
N THR A 105 -0.90 8.27 -21.95
CA THR A 105 0.17 8.72 -22.87
C THR A 105 0.66 7.55 -23.70
N ASP A 106 1.19 7.84 -24.88
CA ASP A 106 1.78 6.84 -25.79
C ASP A 106 3.22 6.49 -25.43
N THR A 107 3.92 7.39 -24.71
CA THR A 107 5.32 7.23 -24.34
C THR A 107 5.49 7.19 -22.82
N ASP A 108 6.50 6.46 -22.40
CA ASP A 108 6.94 6.37 -21.00
C ASP A 108 8.34 6.98 -20.80
N LEU A 109 8.87 7.67 -21.83
CA LEU A 109 10.20 8.22 -21.78
C LEU A 109 10.28 9.53 -20.97
N CYS A 110 11.36 9.65 -20.22
CA CYS A 110 11.79 10.88 -19.60
C CYS A 110 12.57 11.74 -20.64
N PRO A 111 12.61 13.07 -20.49
CA PRO A 111 13.49 13.92 -21.28
C PRO A 111 14.98 13.53 -21.22
N CYS A 112 15.40 12.79 -20.19
CA CYS A 112 16.76 12.22 -20.11
C CYS A 112 17.00 11.01 -21.02
N GLY A 113 15.96 10.48 -21.70
CA GLY A 113 16.04 9.34 -22.62
C GLY A 113 15.70 7.99 -21.99
N GLU A 114 15.59 7.90 -20.67
CA GLU A 114 15.26 6.66 -19.96
C GLU A 114 13.76 6.54 -19.69
N THR A 115 13.28 5.32 -19.39
CA THR A 115 11.91 5.10 -18.94
C THR A 115 11.65 5.83 -17.62
N GLN A 116 10.67 6.72 -17.62
CA GLN A 116 10.33 7.51 -16.44
C GLN A 116 9.49 6.68 -15.45
N THR A 117 10.16 6.05 -14.51
CA THR A 117 9.55 5.42 -13.32
C THR A 117 9.61 6.34 -12.12
N MET A 118 8.91 6.03 -11.03
CA MET A 118 9.02 6.80 -9.78
C MET A 118 10.44 6.73 -9.21
N SER A 119 11.08 5.58 -9.27
CA SER A 119 12.49 5.40 -8.86
C SER A 119 13.44 6.21 -9.75
N ASN A 120 13.25 6.18 -11.08
CA ASN A 120 14.07 6.97 -11.99
C ASN A 120 14.03 8.46 -11.66
N ILE A 121 12.84 8.99 -11.38
CA ILE A 121 12.65 10.41 -11.03
C ILE A 121 13.45 10.82 -9.79
N VAL A 122 13.50 9.95 -8.76
CA VAL A 122 14.13 10.28 -7.48
C VAL A 122 15.61 9.93 -7.44
N GLU A 123 16.02 8.84 -8.10
CA GLU A 123 17.34 8.24 -7.92
C GLU A 123 18.27 8.45 -9.10
N SER A 124 17.77 8.30 -10.32
CA SER A 124 18.60 8.15 -11.50
C SER A 124 18.58 9.36 -12.43
N CYS A 125 17.43 10.02 -12.59
CA CYS A 125 17.27 11.08 -13.56
C CYS A 125 18.16 12.30 -13.26
N PRO A 126 19.10 12.69 -14.12
CA PRO A 126 19.98 13.82 -13.88
C PRO A 126 19.25 15.16 -13.73
N LEU A 127 18.02 15.25 -14.23
CA LEU A 127 17.20 16.47 -14.21
C LEU A 127 16.41 16.63 -12.91
N THR A 128 16.07 15.52 -12.25
CA THR A 128 15.11 15.53 -11.12
C THR A 128 15.60 14.84 -9.86
N LYS A 129 16.67 14.05 -9.92
CA LYS A 129 17.12 13.23 -8.79
C LYS A 129 17.31 14.02 -7.49
N LEU A 130 16.95 13.38 -6.40
CA LEU A 130 17.24 13.83 -5.05
C LEU A 130 18.53 13.18 -4.54
N ASN A 131 19.43 13.96 -3.96
CA ASN A 131 20.61 13.40 -3.31
C ASN A 131 20.21 12.54 -2.13
N GLY A 132 20.63 11.26 -2.13
CA GLY A 132 20.18 10.26 -1.15
C GLY A 132 18.94 9.48 -1.55
N GLY A 133 18.35 9.78 -2.72
CA GLY A 133 17.29 8.98 -3.34
C GLY A 133 16.04 8.81 -2.48
N LEU A 134 15.39 7.64 -2.64
CA LEU A 134 14.14 7.33 -1.96
C LEU A 134 14.30 7.24 -0.43
N SER A 135 15.44 6.82 0.07
CA SER A 135 15.68 6.74 1.52
C SER A 135 15.63 8.12 2.17
N ARG A 136 16.26 9.11 1.53
CA ARG A 136 16.19 10.49 2.01
C ARG A 136 14.81 11.09 1.84
N LEU A 137 14.15 10.79 0.73
CA LEU A 137 12.77 11.22 0.52
C LEU A 137 11.85 10.66 1.61
N HIS A 138 12.07 9.40 2.02
CA HIS A 138 11.31 8.76 3.08
C HIS A 138 11.49 9.43 4.44
N SER A 139 12.68 9.93 4.76
CA SER A 139 12.93 10.64 6.04
C SER A 139 12.15 11.95 6.15
N ALA A 140 11.70 12.51 5.02
CA ALA A 140 10.94 13.75 4.94
C ALA A 140 11.63 14.93 5.64
N ASP A 141 12.95 15.01 5.48
CA ASP A 141 13.73 16.16 5.94
C ASP A 141 13.42 17.43 5.11
N GLU A 142 14.00 18.57 5.50
CA GLU A 142 13.73 19.85 4.84
C GLU A 142 14.06 19.83 3.34
N ASP A 143 15.17 19.19 2.96
CA ASP A 143 15.57 19.08 1.56
C ASP A 143 14.59 18.22 0.76
N ALA A 144 14.13 17.08 1.34
CA ALA A 144 13.12 16.22 0.74
C ALA A 144 11.79 16.94 0.57
N VAL A 145 11.35 17.71 1.57
CA VAL A 145 10.11 18.50 1.51
C VAL A 145 10.22 19.62 0.47
N SER A 146 11.37 20.30 0.42
CA SER A 146 11.64 21.32 -0.61
C SER A 146 11.59 20.71 -2.01
N TRP A 147 12.23 19.56 -2.20
CA TRP A 147 12.21 18.82 -3.46
C TRP A 147 10.78 18.40 -3.85
N LEU A 148 9.99 17.85 -2.91
CA LEU A 148 8.57 17.49 -3.15
C LEU A 148 7.73 18.70 -3.57
N THR A 149 7.96 19.85 -2.97
CA THR A 149 7.25 21.08 -3.28
C THR A 149 7.54 21.56 -4.71
N ASN A 150 8.78 21.43 -5.15
CA ASN A 150 9.21 21.82 -6.49
C ASN A 150 8.74 20.80 -7.55
N TYR A 151 8.81 19.51 -7.23
CA TYR A 151 8.34 18.44 -8.13
C TYR A 151 6.82 18.45 -8.34
N GLY A 152 6.06 18.88 -7.35
CA GLY A 152 4.58 18.91 -7.39
C GLY A 152 3.97 20.09 -8.14
N LYS A 153 4.78 21.02 -8.65
CA LYS A 153 4.36 22.15 -9.50
C LYS A 153 4.45 21.77 -10.96
#